data_06b34605741250ef7c6d7e54bb4f8ee3
#
_entry.id   06b34605741250ef7c6d7e54bb4f8ee3
#
_cell.length_a   1.000
_cell.length_b   1.000
_cell.length_c   1.000
_cell.angle_alpha   90.00
_cell.angle_beta   90.00
_cell.angle_gamma   90.00
#
_symmetry.space_group_name_H-M   'P 1'
#
loop_
_entity.id
_entity.type
_entity.pdbx_description
1 polymer ?
#
loop_
_entity_poly.entity_id
_entity_poly.type
_entity_poly.pdbx_seq_one_letter_code
_entity_poly.pdbx_strand_id
1 'polypeptide(L)'
;DIISSCRRMAQLLREEVSNIERQIKAHIKASPALRRDYTLLNSIKSVGPQLGMHMLVELRSHNFASAEQAAAFLGVVPIEKRSGTSVRSRPRMSKIGPPQLRARLYMSALCGKIYNKRMRNIYDEMCLRGKPKMVAIGALMRKLVHWCYGVLKTGTVFNDEGLKQVLST
;
A
#
# COMPACT_ATOMS: atom_id res chain seq x y z
N ASP A 1 -26.32 29.97 -10.34
CA ASP A 1 -26.77 28.58 -10.37
C ASP A 1 -25.86 27.70 -9.47
N ILE A 2 -26.50 26.91 -8.58
CA ILE A 2 -25.79 26.06 -7.59
C ILE A 2 -24.87 25.06 -8.29
N ILE A 3 -25.31 24.47 -9.41
CA ILE A 3 -24.54 23.49 -10.16
C ILE A 3 -23.25 24.09 -10.72
N SER A 4 -23.31 25.31 -11.26
CA SER A 4 -22.12 26.01 -11.80
C SER A 4 -21.15 26.38 -10.68
N SER A 5 -21.66 26.76 -9.53
CA SER A 5 -20.86 27.04 -8.33
C SER A 5 -20.15 25.78 -7.82
N CYS A 6 -20.86 24.65 -7.72
CA CYS A 6 -20.26 23.36 -7.34
C CYS A 6 -19.18 22.90 -8.33
N ARG A 7 -19.42 23.05 -9.64
CA ARG A 7 -18.42 22.72 -10.67
C ARG A 7 -17.17 23.57 -10.54
N ARG A 8 -17.32 24.88 -10.34
CA ARG A 8 -16.19 25.81 -10.13
C ARG A 8 -15.39 25.44 -8.91
N MET A 9 -16.05 25.16 -7.77
CA MET A 9 -15.38 24.73 -6.55
C MET A 9 -14.61 23.41 -6.76
N ALA A 10 -15.24 22.44 -7.42
CA ALA A 10 -14.57 21.17 -7.72
C ALA A 10 -13.35 21.35 -8.64
N GLN A 11 -13.39 22.29 -9.57
CA GLN A 11 -12.24 22.63 -10.43
C GLN A 11 -11.12 23.26 -9.63
N LEU A 12 -11.41 24.29 -8.83
CA LEU A 12 -10.42 24.94 -7.97
C LEU A 12 -9.73 23.93 -7.02
N LEU A 13 -10.49 23.04 -6.41
CA LEU A 13 -9.92 22.00 -5.55
C LEU A 13 -9.00 21.02 -6.31
N ARG A 14 -9.34 20.67 -7.55
CA ARG A 14 -8.46 19.82 -8.38
C ARG A 14 -7.15 20.54 -8.75
N GLU A 15 -7.23 21.80 -9.09
CA GLU A 15 -6.06 22.62 -9.39
C GLU A 15 -5.13 22.75 -8.17
N GLU A 16 -5.72 22.97 -6.98
CA GLU A 16 -4.95 23.05 -5.74
C GLU A 16 -4.31 21.73 -5.37
N VAL A 17 -5.02 20.59 -5.49
CA VAL A 17 -4.45 19.25 -5.31
C VAL A 17 -3.25 19.03 -6.24
N SER A 18 -3.39 19.40 -7.52
CA SER A 18 -2.30 19.28 -8.51
C SER A 18 -1.09 20.14 -8.15
N ASN A 19 -1.34 21.35 -7.63
CA ASN A 19 -0.31 22.26 -7.17
C ASN A 19 0.46 21.70 -5.98
N ILE A 20 -0.26 21.21 -4.97
CA ILE A 20 0.32 20.57 -3.79
C ILE A 20 1.14 19.32 -4.18
N GLU A 21 0.62 18.46 -5.06
CA GLU A 21 1.36 17.30 -5.56
C GLU A 21 2.67 17.69 -6.25
N ARG A 22 2.67 18.81 -6.99
CA ARG A 22 3.88 19.36 -7.64
C ARG A 22 4.90 19.84 -6.61
N GLN A 23 4.44 20.54 -5.57
CA GLN A 23 5.30 20.99 -4.47
C GLN A 23 5.92 19.81 -3.71
N ILE A 24 5.15 18.78 -3.40
CA ILE A 24 5.66 17.56 -2.77
C ILE A 24 6.73 16.90 -3.64
N LYS A 25 6.49 16.75 -4.94
CA LYS A 25 7.47 16.21 -5.89
C LYS A 25 8.74 17.04 -5.96
N ALA A 26 8.63 18.35 -5.93
CA ALA A 26 9.78 19.25 -5.91
C ALA A 26 10.60 19.08 -4.62
N HIS A 27 9.92 18.97 -3.48
CA HIS A 27 10.56 18.73 -2.19
C HIS A 27 11.29 17.37 -2.14
N ILE A 28 10.65 16.31 -2.64
CA ILE A 28 11.29 14.98 -2.76
C ILE A 28 12.55 15.06 -3.66
N LYS A 29 12.48 15.79 -4.78
CA LYS A 29 13.64 15.98 -5.69
C LYS A 29 14.79 16.75 -5.04
N ALA A 30 14.49 17.72 -4.20
CA ALA A 30 15.48 18.56 -3.53
C ALA A 30 16.29 17.78 -2.47
N SER A 31 15.70 16.75 -1.86
CA SER A 31 16.39 15.93 -0.85
C SER A 31 16.92 14.64 -1.47
N PRO A 32 18.26 14.41 -1.50
CA PRO A 32 18.85 13.18 -2.03
C PRO A 32 18.33 11.91 -1.33
N ALA A 33 18.13 11.98 0.00
CA ALA A 33 17.63 10.85 0.78
C ALA A 33 16.19 10.49 0.39
N LEU A 34 15.28 11.49 0.35
CA LEU A 34 13.89 11.26 -0.03
C LEU A 34 13.76 10.79 -1.48
N ARG A 35 14.58 11.35 -2.38
CA ARG A 35 14.62 10.92 -3.79
C ARG A 35 15.03 9.47 -3.94
N ARG A 36 16.07 9.03 -3.20
CA ARG A 36 16.50 7.62 -3.16
C ARG A 36 15.37 6.72 -2.69
N ASP A 37 14.76 7.04 -1.55
CA ASP A 37 13.68 6.26 -0.96
C ASP A 37 12.45 6.17 -1.87
N TYR A 38 12.10 7.29 -2.49
CA TYR A 38 11.00 7.34 -3.47
C TYR A 38 11.29 6.46 -4.69
N THR A 39 12.54 6.45 -5.18
CA THR A 39 12.96 5.58 -6.29
C THR A 39 12.87 4.11 -5.90
N LEU A 40 13.29 3.76 -4.68
CA LEU A 40 13.17 2.40 -4.14
C LEU A 40 11.72 1.93 -4.08
N LEU A 41 10.80 2.77 -3.60
CA LEU A 41 9.37 2.44 -3.54
C LEU A 41 8.79 2.22 -4.94
N ASN A 42 9.11 3.09 -5.89
CA ASN A 42 8.64 2.97 -7.28
C ASN A 42 9.29 1.83 -8.06
N SER A 43 10.31 1.17 -7.54
CA SER A 43 10.87 -0.05 -8.14
C SER A 43 9.92 -1.25 -8.05
N ILE A 44 8.93 -1.20 -7.15
CA ILE A 44 7.89 -2.23 -7.02
C ILE A 44 6.85 -2.01 -8.13
N LYS A 45 6.75 -2.93 -9.08
CA LYS A 45 5.93 -2.80 -10.32
C LYS A 45 4.48 -2.37 -10.14
N SER A 46 3.90 -2.53 -8.97
CA SER A 46 2.51 -2.13 -8.69
C SER A 46 2.40 -0.87 -7.84
N VAL A 47 3.53 -0.27 -7.43
CA VAL A 47 3.56 0.98 -6.68
C VAL A 47 3.74 2.14 -7.66
N GLY A 48 2.65 2.83 -7.95
CA GLY A 48 2.69 4.03 -8.79
C GLY A 48 3.13 5.27 -8.01
N PRO A 49 3.38 6.40 -8.73
CA PRO A 49 3.92 7.62 -8.14
C PRO A 49 3.15 8.16 -6.93
N GLN A 50 1.83 8.12 -6.97
CA GLN A 50 1.00 8.59 -5.85
C GLN A 50 1.08 7.66 -4.63
N LEU A 51 0.98 6.34 -4.84
CA LEU A 51 1.13 5.40 -3.72
C LEU A 51 2.54 5.48 -3.14
N GLY A 52 3.58 5.61 -3.99
CA GLY A 52 4.96 5.78 -3.55
C GLY A 52 5.16 7.00 -2.65
N MET A 53 4.57 8.15 -3.00
CA MET A 53 4.61 9.35 -2.15
C MET A 53 3.94 9.12 -0.78
N HIS A 54 2.74 8.55 -0.76
CA HIS A 54 2.04 8.28 0.50
C HIS A 54 2.78 7.26 1.36
N MET A 55 3.29 6.19 0.76
CA MET A 55 4.08 5.18 1.50
C MET A 55 5.38 5.76 2.04
N LEU A 56 6.03 6.68 1.29
CA LEU A 56 7.21 7.39 1.75
C LEU A 56 6.93 8.20 3.00
N VAL A 57 5.85 8.99 2.98
CA VAL A 57 5.43 9.80 4.14
C VAL A 57 5.15 8.91 5.33
N GLU A 58 4.28 7.91 5.21
CA GLU A 58 3.88 7.05 6.33
C GLU A 58 5.06 6.27 6.91
N LEU A 59 5.91 5.69 6.05
CA LEU A 59 7.02 4.86 6.52
C LEU A 59 8.20 5.67 7.08
N ARG A 60 8.30 6.97 6.75
CA ARG A 60 9.35 7.85 7.29
C ARG A 60 8.89 8.72 8.45
N SER A 61 7.58 9.02 8.54
CA SER A 61 7.02 9.78 9.67
C SER A 61 6.84 8.94 10.92
N HIS A 62 6.78 7.62 10.77
CA HIS A 62 6.59 6.69 11.88
C HIS A 62 7.79 5.74 11.98
N ASN A 63 8.25 5.51 13.20
CA ASN A 63 9.36 4.58 13.47
C ASN A 63 8.81 3.17 13.69
N PHE A 64 8.48 2.45 12.61
CA PHE A 64 8.00 1.07 12.71
C PHE A 64 9.15 0.09 12.99
N ALA A 65 8.99 -0.74 14.00
CA ALA A 65 9.94 -1.80 14.31
C ALA A 65 9.91 -2.94 13.26
N SER A 66 8.75 -3.19 12.65
CA SER A 66 8.57 -4.26 11.67
C SER A 66 7.55 -3.92 10.57
N ALA A 67 7.58 -4.69 9.49
CA ALA A 67 6.60 -4.59 8.40
C ALA A 67 5.18 -4.94 8.87
N GLU A 68 5.04 -5.85 9.84
CA GLU A 68 3.78 -6.23 10.47
C GLU A 68 3.17 -5.04 11.21
N GLN A 69 3.98 -4.28 11.95
CA GLN A 69 3.53 -3.08 12.66
C GLN A 69 3.05 -2.02 11.67
N ALA A 70 3.79 -1.78 10.59
CA ALA A 70 3.37 -0.86 9.53
C ALA A 70 2.04 -1.32 8.89
N ALA A 71 1.89 -2.60 8.59
CA ALA A 71 0.65 -3.15 8.03
C ALA A 71 -0.53 -3.06 9.01
N ALA A 72 -0.30 -3.22 10.30
CA ALA A 72 -1.32 -3.04 11.34
C ALA A 72 -1.76 -1.59 11.45
N PHE A 73 -0.81 -0.65 11.48
CA PHE A 73 -1.06 0.79 11.49
C PHE A 73 -1.90 1.24 10.27
N LEU A 74 -1.57 0.74 9.08
CA LEU A 74 -2.31 1.04 7.85
C LEU A 74 -3.64 0.28 7.74
N GLY A 75 -3.96 -0.58 8.70
CA GLY A 75 -5.23 -1.30 8.79
C GLY A 75 -5.46 -2.34 7.70
N VAL A 76 -4.38 -2.95 7.19
CA VAL A 76 -4.42 -3.99 6.15
C VAL A 76 -4.17 -5.40 6.72
N VAL A 77 -4.29 -5.56 8.03
CA VAL A 77 -4.21 -6.85 8.71
C VAL A 77 -5.60 -7.41 9.02
N PRO A 78 -5.79 -8.75 9.00
CA PRO A 78 -7.01 -9.36 9.48
C PRO A 78 -7.09 -9.26 11.01
N ILE A 79 -8.26 -8.90 11.52
CA ILE A 79 -8.60 -8.98 12.94
C ILE A 79 -9.77 -9.93 13.14
N GLU A 80 -9.68 -10.73 14.18
CA GLU A 80 -10.78 -11.56 14.67
C GLU A 80 -11.38 -10.91 15.91
N LYS A 81 -12.69 -10.74 15.90
CA LYS A 81 -13.42 -10.37 17.12
C LYS A 81 -13.82 -11.67 17.84
N ARG A 82 -13.16 -11.94 18.95
CA ARG A 82 -13.52 -13.05 19.85
C ARG A 82 -14.08 -12.45 21.13
N SER A 83 -15.27 -12.82 21.52
CA SER A 83 -15.85 -12.46 22.81
C SER A 83 -16.40 -13.73 23.45
N GLY A 84 -15.73 -14.16 24.52
CA GLY A 84 -16.07 -15.40 25.24
C GLY A 84 -15.96 -16.67 24.38
N THR A 85 -16.67 -17.70 24.76
CA THR A 85 -16.67 -19.00 24.07
C THR A 85 -17.64 -19.08 22.90
N SER A 86 -18.62 -18.19 22.80
CA SER A 86 -19.77 -18.26 21.87
C SER A 86 -19.62 -17.37 20.62
N VAL A 87 -18.83 -16.30 20.66
CA VAL A 87 -18.72 -15.37 19.53
C VAL A 87 -17.41 -15.58 18.78
N ARG A 88 -17.49 -16.28 17.64
CA ARG A 88 -16.39 -16.38 16.66
C ARG A 88 -16.80 -15.69 15.37
N SER A 89 -16.36 -14.44 15.16
CA SER A 89 -16.58 -13.77 13.88
C SER A 89 -15.52 -14.16 12.86
N ARG A 90 -15.90 -14.22 11.57
CA ARG A 90 -14.92 -14.39 10.49
C ARG A 90 -13.92 -13.23 10.51
N PRO A 91 -12.61 -13.51 10.29
CA PRO A 91 -11.60 -12.47 10.23
C PRO A 91 -11.97 -11.40 9.19
N ARG A 92 -11.89 -10.14 9.57
CA ARG A 92 -12.13 -9.00 8.69
C ARG A 92 -10.92 -8.07 8.71
N MET A 93 -10.71 -7.34 7.61
CA MET A 93 -9.67 -6.32 7.57
C MET A 93 -9.89 -5.28 8.66
N SER A 94 -8.84 -4.92 9.39
CA SER A 94 -8.87 -4.02 10.55
C SER A 94 -9.51 -2.66 10.23
N LYS A 95 -9.16 -2.07 9.09
CA LYS A 95 -9.59 -0.73 8.64
C LYS A 95 -9.23 0.41 9.63
N ILE A 96 -8.37 0.15 10.59
CA ILE A 96 -7.77 1.18 11.45
C ILE A 96 -6.86 2.04 10.61
N GLY A 97 -6.52 3.15 10.66
CA GLY A 97 -5.59 3.91 9.83
C GLY A 97 -6.23 4.60 8.61
N PRO A 98 -5.43 5.28 7.78
CA PRO A 98 -5.93 6.22 6.77
C PRO A 98 -6.70 5.52 5.66
N PRO A 99 -8.01 5.83 5.46
CA PRO A 99 -8.84 5.14 4.48
C PRO A 99 -8.41 5.41 3.04
N GLN A 100 -7.90 6.61 2.75
CA GLN A 100 -7.44 7.00 1.41
C GLN A 100 -6.22 6.17 0.98
N LEU A 101 -5.28 5.92 1.88
CA LEU A 101 -4.11 5.11 1.59
C LEU A 101 -4.50 3.63 1.38
N ARG A 102 -5.47 3.11 2.16
CA ARG A 102 -6.01 1.76 1.91
C ARG A 102 -6.69 1.65 0.54
N ALA A 103 -7.43 2.67 0.11
CA ALA A 103 -8.02 2.70 -1.23
C ALA A 103 -6.94 2.65 -2.33
N ARG A 104 -5.84 3.39 -2.17
CA ARG A 104 -4.70 3.35 -3.10
C ARG A 104 -3.99 1.99 -3.08
N LEU A 105 -3.79 1.40 -1.90
CA LEU A 105 -3.24 0.04 -1.76
C LEU A 105 -4.15 -1.00 -2.42
N TYR A 106 -5.46 -0.86 -2.31
CA TYR A 106 -6.42 -1.73 -2.97
C TYR A 106 -6.31 -1.65 -4.50
N MET A 107 -6.29 -0.45 -5.07
CA MET A 107 -6.12 -0.26 -6.51
C MET A 107 -4.77 -0.77 -6.99
N SER A 108 -3.71 -0.53 -6.24
CA SER A 108 -2.38 -1.06 -6.53
C SER A 108 -2.33 -2.60 -6.47
N ALA A 109 -3.04 -3.22 -5.53
CA ALA A 109 -3.15 -4.67 -5.45
C ALA A 109 -3.92 -5.26 -6.65
N LEU A 110 -4.98 -4.60 -7.10
CA LEU A 110 -5.72 -4.99 -8.32
C LEU A 110 -4.84 -4.90 -9.57
N CYS A 111 -4.14 -3.78 -9.76
CA CYS A 111 -3.20 -3.62 -10.86
C CYS A 111 -2.05 -4.64 -10.78
N GLY A 112 -1.51 -4.83 -9.57
CA GLY A 112 -0.44 -5.79 -9.33
C GLY A 112 -0.83 -7.23 -9.68
N LYS A 113 -2.06 -7.65 -9.35
CA LYS A 113 -2.59 -8.95 -9.78
C LYS A 113 -2.55 -9.13 -11.30
N ILE A 114 -2.72 -8.05 -12.07
CA ILE A 114 -2.74 -8.12 -13.54
C ILE A 114 -1.32 -8.05 -14.11
N TYR A 115 -0.52 -7.10 -13.66
CA TYR A 115 0.75 -6.72 -14.31
C TYR A 115 2.00 -7.24 -13.58
N ASN A 116 1.89 -7.70 -12.32
CA ASN A 116 3.01 -8.24 -11.56
C ASN A 116 2.85 -9.76 -11.42
N LYS A 117 3.75 -10.52 -12.07
CA LYS A 117 3.71 -12.00 -12.08
C LYS A 117 3.70 -12.60 -10.68
N ARG A 118 4.50 -12.04 -9.76
CA ARG A 118 4.58 -12.53 -8.38
C ARG A 118 3.29 -12.31 -7.61
N MET A 119 2.67 -11.12 -7.75
CA MET A 119 1.38 -10.86 -7.11
C MET A 119 0.27 -11.74 -7.67
N ARG A 120 0.29 -11.97 -8.98
CA ARG A 120 -0.64 -12.90 -9.64
C ARG A 120 -0.50 -14.30 -9.05
N ASN A 121 0.71 -14.83 -8.96
CA ASN A 121 0.95 -16.18 -8.41
C ASN A 121 0.42 -16.28 -6.96
N ILE A 122 0.71 -15.29 -6.10
CA ILE A 122 0.20 -15.27 -4.72
C ILE A 122 -1.34 -15.26 -4.69
N TYR A 123 -1.96 -14.46 -5.56
CA TYR A 123 -3.42 -14.39 -5.65
C TYR A 123 -4.01 -15.75 -6.08
N ASP A 124 -3.47 -16.34 -7.16
CA ASP A 124 -3.96 -17.59 -7.73
C ASP A 124 -3.78 -18.75 -6.74
N GLU A 125 -2.64 -18.84 -6.07
CA GLU A 125 -2.41 -19.82 -4.99
C GLU A 125 -3.44 -19.70 -3.86
N MET A 126 -3.77 -18.49 -3.44
CA MET A 126 -4.77 -18.28 -2.39
C MET A 126 -6.16 -18.70 -2.86
N CYS A 127 -6.52 -18.38 -4.10
CA CYS A 127 -7.80 -18.79 -4.68
C CYS A 127 -7.88 -20.32 -4.85
N LEU A 128 -6.82 -20.99 -5.29
CA LEU A 128 -6.73 -22.44 -5.38
C LEU A 128 -6.89 -23.13 -4.01
N ARG A 129 -6.40 -22.50 -2.94
CA ARG A 129 -6.63 -22.95 -1.55
C ARG A 129 -8.04 -22.64 -1.01
N GLY A 130 -8.98 -22.22 -1.87
CA GLY A 130 -10.37 -21.93 -1.51
C GLY A 130 -10.57 -20.58 -0.78
N LYS A 131 -9.61 -19.66 -0.77
CA LYS A 131 -9.80 -18.35 -0.16
C LYS A 131 -10.66 -17.46 -1.07
N PRO A 132 -11.63 -16.69 -0.50
CA PRO A 132 -12.41 -15.75 -1.27
C PRO A 132 -11.52 -14.71 -1.98
N LYS A 133 -11.89 -14.31 -3.19
CA LYS A 133 -11.14 -13.33 -4.02
C LYS A 133 -10.78 -12.04 -3.28
N MET A 134 -11.69 -11.50 -2.47
CA MET A 134 -11.46 -10.28 -1.68
C MET A 134 -10.45 -10.49 -0.55
N VAL A 135 -10.39 -11.70 0.03
CA VAL A 135 -9.38 -12.05 1.04
C VAL A 135 -8.00 -12.12 0.39
N ALA A 136 -7.90 -12.69 -0.82
CA ALA A 136 -6.66 -12.72 -1.58
C ALA A 136 -6.17 -11.31 -1.93
N ILE A 137 -7.05 -10.39 -2.35
CA ILE A 137 -6.69 -8.99 -2.58
C ILE A 137 -6.21 -8.31 -1.28
N GLY A 138 -6.88 -8.55 -0.15
CA GLY A 138 -6.44 -8.03 1.15
C GLY A 138 -5.03 -8.51 1.53
N ALA A 139 -4.70 -9.76 1.23
CA ALA A 139 -3.36 -10.31 1.43
C ALA A 139 -2.32 -9.63 0.53
N LEU A 140 -2.67 -9.33 -0.73
CA LEU A 140 -1.80 -8.56 -1.64
C LEU A 140 -1.55 -7.14 -1.12
N MET A 141 -2.57 -6.46 -0.58
CA MET A 141 -2.41 -5.14 0.03
C MET A 141 -1.39 -5.18 1.19
N ARG A 142 -1.53 -6.16 2.09
CA ARG A 142 -0.57 -6.36 3.18
C ARG A 142 0.83 -6.64 2.64
N LYS A 143 0.95 -7.49 1.62
CA LYS A 143 2.23 -7.82 0.99
C LYS A 143 2.92 -6.60 0.38
N LEU A 144 2.15 -5.70 -0.25
CA LEU A 144 2.67 -4.43 -0.76
C LEU A 144 3.29 -3.57 0.35
N VAL A 145 2.63 -3.46 1.50
CA VAL A 145 3.18 -2.73 2.66
C VAL A 145 4.49 -3.35 3.11
N HIS A 146 4.55 -4.68 3.22
CA HIS A 146 5.77 -5.40 3.59
C HIS A 146 6.91 -5.16 2.59
N TRP A 147 6.61 -5.14 1.29
CA TRP A 147 7.63 -4.86 0.27
C TRP A 147 8.11 -3.41 0.33
N CYS A 148 7.20 -2.44 0.48
CA CYS A 148 7.55 -1.04 0.67
C CYS A 148 8.45 -0.83 1.90
N TYR A 149 8.10 -1.43 3.03
CA TYR A 149 8.93 -1.40 4.23
C TYR A 149 10.30 -2.04 4.01
N GLY A 150 10.32 -3.21 3.35
CA GLY A 150 11.54 -3.97 3.07
C GLY A 150 12.54 -3.19 2.23
N VAL A 151 12.12 -2.59 1.10
CA VAL A 151 13.03 -1.84 0.21
C VAL A 151 13.59 -0.59 0.91
N LEU A 152 12.82 0.07 1.77
CA LEU A 152 13.33 1.21 2.55
C LEU A 152 14.30 0.78 3.66
N LYS A 153 14.05 -0.37 4.29
CA LYS A 153 14.91 -0.90 5.36
C LYS A 153 16.25 -1.41 4.81
N THR A 154 16.22 -2.11 3.68
CA THR A 154 17.42 -2.67 3.06
C THR A 154 18.19 -1.67 2.19
N GLY A 155 17.50 -0.61 1.74
CA GLY A 155 18.06 0.36 0.80
C GLY A 155 18.36 -0.22 -0.59
N THR A 156 17.71 -1.35 -0.95
CA THR A 156 17.91 -2.07 -2.22
C THR A 156 16.67 -2.01 -3.09
N VAL A 157 16.87 -2.00 -4.41
CA VAL A 157 15.78 -2.04 -5.40
C VAL A 157 15.01 -3.35 -5.26
N PHE A 158 13.69 -3.29 -5.45
CA PHE A 158 12.84 -4.46 -5.38
C PHE A 158 13.20 -5.47 -6.48
N ASN A 159 13.52 -6.69 -6.09
CA ASN A 159 13.79 -7.80 -7.01
C ASN A 159 12.67 -8.85 -6.90
N ASP A 160 12.00 -9.09 -8.02
CA ASP A 160 10.94 -10.11 -8.09
C ASP A 160 11.48 -11.55 -7.90
N GLU A 161 12.77 -11.79 -8.18
CA GLU A 161 13.40 -13.11 -8.15
C GLU A 161 14.03 -13.47 -6.80
N GLY A 162 14.45 -12.47 -5.99
CA GLY A 162 15.36 -12.63 -4.86
C GLY A 162 14.77 -13.18 -3.55
N LEU A 163 13.48 -13.48 -3.44
CA LEU A 163 12.84 -13.91 -2.17
C LEU A 163 12.54 -15.41 -2.09
N LYS A 164 13.03 -16.22 -3.03
CA LYS A 164 12.99 -17.68 -2.87
C LYS A 164 14.02 -18.21 -1.85
N GLN A 165 15.03 -17.41 -1.51
CA GLN A 165 16.12 -17.86 -0.63
C GLN A 165 15.91 -17.59 0.88
N VAL A 166 14.94 -16.79 1.29
CA VAL A 166 14.76 -16.42 2.71
C VAL A 166 13.65 -17.21 3.42
N LEU A 167 12.89 -18.04 2.69
CA LEU A 167 11.81 -18.85 3.26
C LEU A 167 12.15 -20.36 3.35
N SER A 168 13.42 -20.73 3.18
CA SER A 168 13.90 -22.14 3.29
C SER A 168 15.00 -22.32 4.34
N THR A 169 14.98 -21.50 5.41
CA THR A 169 15.76 -21.76 6.62
C THR A 169 14.88 -21.64 7.85
#